data_b2269421962b7f15c1ed5b6dbd2ba2d8
#
_entry.id   b2269421962b7f15c1ed5b6dbd2ba2d8
#
_cell.length_a   1.000
_cell.length_b   1.000
_cell.length_c   1.000
_cell.angle_alpha   90.00
_cell.angle_beta   90.00
_cell.angle_gamma   90.00
#
_symmetry.space_group_name_H-M   'P 1'
#
loop_
_entity.id
_entity.type
_entity.pdbx_description
1 polymer ?
#
loop_
_entity_poly.entity_id
_entity_poly.type
_entity_poly.pdbx_seq_one_letter_code
_entity_poly.pdbx_strand_id
1 'polypeptide(L)'
;MKEISRLKSHVDVMKKELDYTTKQIKLLEKNRKVSDWEKIDHINGKSIDELKHQEKNLSQEITQIQKEIKKSQSKTLIITELSLLPVVVLLILISGLGNSIMDFTNDETTSFKTRHLIENLRGDTVDTWKSWRLVGTTLNVNVLNAKGLSENRIDVIKNAITSEESLEIDDSLTHKGPKGFSSTYFTGWAGALKNTASKDTLYNIPTDFNVITSNGGEGDVIITLSNLRDGDGYTGYTKSVVDGNEILKSFITIYDVTNLTDEQLGTILRHEFGHALGLGHSTAPEDLMAPNIDMTVPYISECNTNAIRDLYNGIQGSTVCEK
;
A
#
# COMPACT_ATOMS: atom_id res chain seq x y z
N MET A 1 -13.24 -17.53 12.92
CA MET A 1 -13.21 -16.47 11.88
C MET A 1 -11.83 -16.30 11.22
N LYS A 2 -10.72 -16.19 11.98
CA LYS A 2 -9.34 -16.03 11.41
C LYS A 2 -8.94 -17.12 10.41
N GLU A 3 -9.33 -18.38 10.64
CA GLU A 3 -9.00 -19.51 9.75
C GLU A 3 -9.70 -19.43 8.40
N ILE A 4 -10.97 -19.06 8.36
CA ILE A 4 -11.73 -18.88 7.11
C ILE A 4 -11.18 -17.72 6.28
N SER A 5 -10.77 -16.61 6.93
CA SER A 5 -10.12 -15.50 6.27
C SER A 5 -8.80 -15.92 5.62
N ARG A 6 -7.98 -16.71 6.34
CA ARG A 6 -6.73 -17.25 5.82
C ARG A 6 -6.94 -18.17 4.62
N LEU A 7 -7.94 -19.06 4.69
CA LEU A 7 -8.29 -19.94 3.57
C LEU A 7 -8.78 -19.16 2.35
N LYS A 8 -9.57 -18.08 2.53
CA LYS A 8 -10.00 -17.21 1.44
C LYS A 8 -8.83 -16.53 0.77
N SER A 9 -7.91 -15.94 1.55
CA SER A 9 -6.70 -15.32 1.02
C SER A 9 -5.84 -16.31 0.23
N HIS A 10 -5.70 -17.54 0.71
CA HIS A 10 -4.98 -18.60 0.01
C HIS A 10 -5.63 -18.96 -1.34
N VAL A 11 -6.96 -19.09 -1.38
CA VAL A 11 -7.72 -19.32 -2.63
C VAL A 11 -7.50 -18.18 -3.63
N ASP A 12 -7.43 -16.93 -3.18
CA ASP A 12 -7.23 -15.79 -4.09
C ASP A 12 -5.82 -15.78 -4.70
N VAL A 13 -4.80 -16.18 -3.95
CA VAL A 13 -3.43 -16.37 -4.47
C VAL A 13 -3.42 -17.48 -5.52
N MET A 14 -4.02 -18.64 -5.23
CA MET A 14 -4.09 -19.77 -6.16
C MET A 14 -4.85 -19.43 -7.44
N LYS A 15 -5.90 -18.60 -7.37
CA LYS A 15 -6.62 -18.14 -8.58
C LYS A 15 -5.74 -17.26 -9.47
N LYS A 16 -4.90 -16.40 -8.90
CA LYS A 16 -3.94 -15.60 -9.68
C LYS A 16 -2.92 -16.50 -10.37
N GLU A 17 -2.41 -17.51 -9.69
CA GLU A 17 -1.48 -18.49 -10.26
C GLU A 17 -2.15 -19.30 -11.39
N LEU A 18 -3.40 -19.71 -11.21
CA LEU A 18 -4.19 -20.39 -12.22
C LEU A 18 -4.38 -19.53 -13.49
N ASP A 19 -4.74 -18.24 -13.33
CA ASP A 19 -4.88 -17.30 -14.45
C ASP A 19 -3.56 -17.12 -15.20
N TYR A 20 -2.46 -16.97 -14.47
CA TYR A 20 -1.13 -16.87 -15.06
C TYR A 20 -0.76 -18.13 -15.86
N THR A 21 -0.96 -19.33 -15.30
CA THR A 21 -0.69 -20.61 -15.96
C THR A 21 -1.54 -20.77 -17.23
N THR A 22 -2.82 -20.42 -17.15
CA THR A 22 -3.74 -20.45 -18.30
C THR A 22 -3.29 -19.50 -19.43
N LYS A 23 -2.81 -18.30 -19.08
CA LYS A 23 -2.25 -17.36 -20.06
C LYS A 23 -0.99 -17.91 -20.74
N GLN A 24 -0.12 -18.57 -19.98
CA GLN A 24 1.08 -19.21 -20.55
C GLN A 24 0.74 -20.34 -21.53
N ILE A 25 -0.22 -21.20 -21.17
CA ILE A 25 -0.70 -22.25 -22.07
C ILE A 25 -1.22 -21.64 -23.39
N LYS A 26 -2.08 -20.62 -23.31
CA LYS A 26 -2.62 -19.93 -24.50
C LYS A 26 -1.53 -19.33 -25.39
N LEU A 27 -0.47 -18.78 -24.78
CA LEU A 27 0.64 -18.19 -25.51
C LEU A 27 1.43 -19.26 -26.27
N LEU A 28 1.74 -20.39 -25.63
CA LEU A 28 2.40 -21.52 -26.25
C LEU A 28 1.57 -22.15 -27.39
N GLU A 29 0.26 -22.33 -27.17
CA GLU A 29 -0.65 -22.86 -28.19
C GLU A 29 -0.79 -21.90 -29.39
N LYS A 30 -0.76 -20.58 -29.15
CA LYS A 30 -0.76 -19.58 -30.23
C LYS A 30 0.55 -19.62 -31.02
N ASN A 31 1.69 -19.71 -30.37
CA ASN A 31 3.00 -19.74 -31.01
C ASN A 31 3.20 -21.04 -31.80
N ARG A 32 2.66 -22.16 -31.31
CA ARG A 32 2.69 -23.44 -32.02
C ARG A 32 1.93 -23.41 -33.36
N LYS A 33 0.95 -22.49 -33.51
CA LYS A 33 0.16 -22.34 -34.75
C LYS A 33 0.81 -21.44 -35.79
N VAL A 34 1.82 -20.63 -35.40
CA VAL A 34 2.33 -19.52 -36.23
C VAL A 34 3.68 -19.80 -36.89
N SER A 35 4.48 -20.74 -36.42
CA SER A 35 5.83 -20.94 -36.96
C SER A 35 6.21 -22.39 -37.15
N ASP A 36 6.61 -22.74 -38.40
CA ASP A 36 7.24 -24.02 -38.78
C ASP A 36 8.75 -24.06 -38.45
N TRP A 37 9.35 -22.97 -37.94
CA TRP A 37 10.81 -22.84 -37.86
C TRP A 37 11.44 -22.83 -36.49
N GLU A 38 10.70 -22.52 -35.41
CA GLU A 38 11.16 -22.67 -34.01
C GLU A 38 9.97 -23.03 -33.13
N LYS A 39 9.85 -24.31 -32.80
CA LYS A 39 8.86 -24.77 -31.83
C LYS A 39 9.30 -24.32 -30.43
N ILE A 40 8.76 -23.22 -29.97
CA ILE A 40 8.84 -22.88 -28.53
C ILE A 40 7.86 -23.80 -27.81
N ASP A 41 8.35 -24.98 -27.40
CA ASP A 41 7.54 -25.98 -26.68
C ASP A 41 7.58 -25.74 -25.15
N HIS A 42 8.35 -24.75 -24.67
CA HIS A 42 8.55 -24.50 -23.23
C HIS A 42 8.49 -23.01 -22.92
N ILE A 43 7.86 -22.67 -21.80
CA ILE A 43 7.96 -21.36 -21.14
C ILE A 43 8.47 -21.58 -19.72
N ASN A 44 9.47 -20.84 -19.30
CA ASN A 44 10.11 -20.99 -17.98
C ASN A 44 10.55 -22.43 -17.68
N GLY A 45 11.01 -23.17 -18.73
CA GLY A 45 11.46 -24.56 -18.61
C GLY A 45 10.33 -25.59 -18.47
N LYS A 46 9.05 -25.19 -18.56
CA LYS A 46 7.90 -26.10 -18.48
C LYS A 46 7.26 -26.31 -19.85
N SER A 47 6.95 -27.58 -20.18
CA SER A 47 6.21 -27.94 -21.38
C SER A 47 4.72 -27.61 -21.27
N ILE A 48 4.01 -27.59 -22.41
CA ILE A 48 2.55 -27.40 -22.43
C ILE A 48 1.83 -28.44 -21.56
N ASP A 49 2.28 -29.71 -21.60
CA ASP A 49 1.64 -30.77 -20.83
C ASP A 49 1.87 -30.62 -19.34
N GLU A 50 3.03 -30.16 -18.90
CA GLU A 50 3.32 -29.85 -17.51
C GLU A 50 2.47 -28.66 -17.01
N LEU A 51 2.32 -27.61 -17.83
CA LEU A 51 1.48 -26.47 -17.50
C LEU A 51 -0.01 -26.84 -17.41
N LYS A 52 -0.51 -27.67 -18.30
CA LYS A 52 -1.89 -28.22 -18.26
C LYS A 52 -2.11 -29.10 -17.04
N HIS A 53 -1.12 -29.87 -16.63
CA HIS A 53 -1.19 -30.64 -15.40
C HIS A 53 -1.22 -29.75 -14.17
N GLN A 54 -0.41 -28.68 -14.14
CA GLN A 54 -0.40 -27.67 -13.07
C GLN A 54 -1.75 -26.94 -13.01
N GLU A 55 -2.31 -26.50 -14.14
CA GLU A 55 -3.63 -25.85 -14.23
C GLU A 55 -4.73 -26.73 -13.62
N LYS A 56 -4.76 -28.02 -13.98
CA LYS A 56 -5.72 -28.98 -13.46
C LYS A 56 -5.59 -29.18 -11.94
N ASN A 57 -4.38 -29.30 -11.43
CA ASN A 57 -4.13 -29.48 -10.00
C ASN A 57 -4.58 -28.25 -9.19
N LEU A 58 -4.20 -27.04 -9.63
CA LEU A 58 -4.63 -25.77 -9.00
C LEU A 58 -6.14 -25.64 -8.98
N SER A 59 -6.83 -25.96 -10.08
CA SER A 59 -8.28 -25.93 -10.17
C SER A 59 -8.97 -26.89 -9.20
N GLN A 60 -8.44 -28.09 -9.03
CA GLN A 60 -8.94 -29.09 -8.09
C GLN A 60 -8.76 -28.64 -6.65
N GLU A 61 -7.57 -28.12 -6.30
CA GLU A 61 -7.24 -27.66 -4.96
C GLU A 61 -8.09 -26.46 -4.56
N ILE A 62 -8.27 -25.47 -5.45
CA ILE A 62 -9.18 -24.35 -5.24
C ILE A 62 -10.60 -24.84 -4.93
N THR A 63 -11.09 -25.81 -5.70
CA THR A 63 -12.43 -26.37 -5.52
C THR A 63 -12.59 -27.07 -4.17
N GLN A 64 -11.54 -27.78 -3.72
CA GLN A 64 -11.54 -28.46 -2.42
C GLN A 64 -11.56 -27.46 -1.26
N ILE A 65 -10.69 -26.45 -1.29
CA ILE A 65 -10.63 -25.41 -0.25
C ILE A 65 -11.96 -24.62 -0.20
N GLN A 66 -12.55 -24.29 -1.34
CA GLN A 66 -13.86 -23.63 -1.37
C GLN A 66 -14.98 -24.47 -0.74
N LYS A 67 -14.97 -25.79 -0.90
CA LYS A 67 -15.92 -26.68 -0.21
C LYS A 67 -15.71 -26.67 1.30
N GLU A 68 -14.46 -26.65 1.75
CA GLU A 68 -14.12 -26.55 3.18
C GLU A 68 -14.58 -25.23 3.80
N ILE A 69 -14.34 -24.10 3.11
CA ILE A 69 -14.84 -22.78 3.52
C ILE A 69 -16.37 -22.80 3.66
N LYS A 70 -17.09 -23.32 2.66
CA LYS A 70 -18.56 -23.40 2.67
C LYS A 70 -19.09 -24.29 3.81
N LYS A 71 -18.43 -25.43 4.06
CA LYS A 71 -18.77 -26.34 5.17
C LYS A 71 -18.53 -25.69 6.55
N SER A 72 -17.45 -24.92 6.68
CA SER A 72 -17.15 -24.20 7.92
C SER A 72 -18.12 -23.04 8.16
N GLN A 73 -18.51 -22.29 7.12
CA GLN A 73 -19.48 -21.21 7.21
C GLN A 73 -20.88 -21.71 7.60
N SER A 74 -21.33 -22.85 7.05
CA SER A 74 -22.64 -23.42 7.40
C SER A 74 -22.72 -23.84 8.88
N LYS A 75 -21.62 -24.37 9.44
CA LYS A 75 -21.58 -24.71 10.88
C LYS A 75 -21.59 -23.45 11.75
N THR A 76 -20.94 -22.38 11.35
CA THR A 76 -20.91 -21.11 12.11
C THR A 76 -22.28 -20.41 12.08
N LEU A 77 -23.01 -20.45 10.96
CA LEU A 77 -24.37 -19.89 10.82
C LEU A 77 -25.36 -20.59 11.77
N ILE A 78 -25.32 -21.92 11.84
CA ILE A 78 -26.23 -22.70 12.73
C ILE A 78 -25.97 -22.36 14.21
N ILE A 79 -24.69 -22.15 14.61
CA ILE A 79 -24.36 -21.82 15.99
C ILE A 79 -24.78 -20.38 16.34
N THR A 80 -24.64 -19.42 15.39
CA THR A 80 -25.03 -18.02 15.63
C THR A 80 -26.54 -17.82 15.67
N GLU A 81 -27.34 -18.52 14.88
CA GLU A 81 -28.80 -18.45 14.95
C GLU A 81 -29.34 -19.00 16.28
N LEU A 82 -28.75 -20.08 16.79
CA LEU A 82 -29.21 -20.69 18.06
C LEU A 82 -28.81 -19.86 19.30
N SER A 83 -27.72 -19.04 19.20
CA SER A 83 -27.22 -18.21 20.32
C SER A 83 -27.84 -16.81 20.37
N LEU A 84 -28.43 -16.32 19.28
CA LEU A 84 -29.03 -14.97 19.20
C LEU A 84 -30.44 -14.90 19.79
N LEU A 85 -31.18 -16.02 19.81
CA LEU A 85 -32.55 -16.06 20.30
C LEU A 85 -32.70 -15.61 21.77
N PRO A 86 -31.90 -16.06 22.75
CA PRO A 86 -31.99 -15.58 24.11
C PRO A 86 -31.55 -14.11 24.30
N VAL A 87 -30.63 -13.62 23.46
CA VAL A 87 -30.15 -12.23 23.53
C VAL A 87 -31.22 -11.26 23.02
N VAL A 88 -31.92 -11.60 21.95
CA VAL A 88 -33.05 -10.79 21.42
C VAL A 88 -34.19 -10.70 22.42
N VAL A 89 -34.53 -11.79 23.10
CA VAL A 89 -35.58 -11.81 24.15
C VAL A 89 -35.14 -10.94 25.34
N LEU A 90 -33.86 -10.99 25.73
CA LEU A 90 -33.33 -10.16 26.82
C LEU A 90 -33.32 -8.66 26.46
N LEU A 91 -33.00 -8.31 25.22
CA LEU A 91 -33.01 -6.92 24.73
C LEU A 91 -34.43 -6.34 24.68
N ILE A 92 -35.45 -7.13 24.33
CA ILE A 92 -36.86 -6.69 24.35
C ILE A 92 -37.34 -6.45 25.78
N LEU A 93 -36.87 -7.20 26.76
CA LEU A 93 -37.21 -7.00 28.18
C LEU A 93 -36.52 -5.78 28.81
N ILE A 94 -35.32 -5.41 28.30
CA ILE A 94 -34.57 -4.24 28.78
C ILE A 94 -35.03 -2.93 28.11
N SER A 95 -35.54 -2.98 26.87
CA SER A 95 -36.06 -1.81 26.15
C SER A 95 -37.38 -1.25 26.70
N GLY A 96 -38.00 -1.94 27.65
CA GLY A 96 -39.22 -1.47 28.35
C GLY A 96 -38.98 -0.59 29.56
N LEU A 97 -37.71 -0.38 29.98
CA LEU A 97 -37.36 0.40 31.18
C LEU A 97 -36.19 1.33 30.88
N GLY A 98 -36.52 2.54 30.46
CA GLY A 98 -35.63 3.67 30.59
C GLY A 98 -34.95 4.13 29.28
N ASN A 99 -35.50 5.19 28.71
CA ASN A 99 -34.82 6.11 27.79
C ASN A 99 -33.59 6.72 28.47
N SER A 100 -32.42 6.17 28.22
CA SER A 100 -31.17 6.86 28.33
C SER A 100 -30.37 6.54 27.10
N ILE A 101 -30.42 7.44 26.13
CA ILE A 101 -29.60 7.46 24.94
C ILE A 101 -28.17 7.65 25.44
N MET A 102 -27.40 6.56 25.53
CA MET A 102 -25.94 6.68 25.45
C MET A 102 -25.62 6.92 23.98
N ASP A 103 -25.26 8.15 23.65
CA ASP A 103 -24.54 8.46 22.44
C ASP A 103 -23.21 7.68 22.47
N PHE A 104 -23.22 6.50 21.87
CA PHE A 104 -21.99 5.89 21.37
C PHE A 104 -21.59 6.74 20.17
N THR A 105 -20.74 7.71 20.38
CA THR A 105 -19.92 8.27 19.31
C THR A 105 -19.10 7.09 18.77
N ASN A 106 -19.56 6.54 17.63
CA ASN A 106 -18.74 5.70 16.80
C ASN A 106 -17.58 6.59 16.32
N ASP A 107 -16.48 6.53 17.04
CA ASP A 107 -15.20 6.93 16.50
C ASP A 107 -14.84 5.86 15.45
N GLU A 108 -15.42 6.00 14.25
CA GLU A 108 -14.97 5.24 13.09
C GLU A 108 -13.54 5.69 12.84
N THR A 109 -12.58 4.94 13.37
CA THR A 109 -11.18 5.03 12.94
C THR A 109 -11.18 4.75 11.44
N THR A 110 -11.24 5.79 10.64
CA THR A 110 -11.17 5.70 9.19
C THR A 110 -9.76 5.27 8.83
N SER A 111 -9.59 4.00 8.49
CA SER A 111 -8.34 3.50 7.94
C SER A 111 -8.39 3.57 6.42
N PHE A 112 -7.29 4.04 5.80
CA PHE A 112 -7.13 4.15 4.36
C PHE A 112 -6.28 3.01 3.83
N LYS A 113 -6.79 2.30 2.82
CA LYS A 113 -6.10 1.20 2.17
C LYS A 113 -5.24 1.70 1.01
N THR A 114 -3.99 1.27 0.97
CA THR A 114 -3.01 1.69 -0.02
C THR A 114 -2.39 0.51 -0.74
N ARG A 115 -1.79 0.77 -1.90
CA ARG A 115 -1.11 -0.24 -2.72
C ARG A 115 0.18 0.31 -3.31
N HIS A 116 1.20 -0.52 -3.32
CA HIS A 116 2.48 -0.23 -3.93
C HIS A 116 2.90 -1.31 -4.93
N LEU A 117 3.48 -0.90 -6.06
CA LEU A 117 4.01 -1.78 -7.10
C LEU A 117 5.36 -1.26 -7.60
N ILE A 118 6.34 -2.15 -7.71
CA ILE A 118 7.60 -1.88 -8.40
C ILE A 118 7.65 -2.71 -9.67
N GLU A 119 7.93 -2.06 -10.81
CA GLU A 119 7.96 -2.70 -12.13
C GLU A 119 9.28 -2.36 -12.83
N ASN A 120 9.95 -3.38 -13.39
CA ASN A 120 11.14 -3.14 -14.21
C ASN A 120 10.77 -2.63 -15.62
N LEU A 121 11.77 -2.22 -16.41
CA LEU A 121 11.56 -1.72 -17.77
C LEU A 121 10.92 -2.74 -18.74
N ARG A 122 10.89 -4.02 -18.37
CA ARG A 122 10.25 -5.10 -19.17
C ARG A 122 8.79 -5.33 -18.76
N GLY A 123 8.32 -4.66 -17.70
CA GLY A 123 6.96 -4.80 -17.18
C GLY A 123 6.82 -5.92 -16.13
N ASP A 124 7.93 -6.52 -15.65
CA ASP A 124 7.86 -7.52 -14.61
C ASP A 124 7.80 -6.84 -13.23
N THR A 125 6.96 -7.36 -12.34
CA THR A 125 6.90 -6.91 -10.94
C THR A 125 8.13 -7.40 -10.18
N VAL A 126 8.70 -6.52 -9.36
CA VAL A 126 9.92 -6.74 -8.58
C VAL A 126 9.60 -6.56 -7.10
N ASP A 127 9.96 -7.52 -6.27
CA ASP A 127 9.72 -7.52 -4.82
C ASP A 127 10.92 -7.01 -3.99
N THR A 128 11.78 -6.20 -4.60
CA THR A 128 12.96 -5.69 -3.92
C THR A 128 12.94 -4.18 -3.83
N TRP A 129 13.39 -3.67 -2.69
CA TRP A 129 13.50 -2.24 -2.42
C TRP A 129 14.50 -1.58 -3.35
N LYS A 130 14.15 -0.38 -3.86
CA LYS A 130 14.93 0.40 -4.81
C LYS A 130 15.07 1.82 -4.28
N SER A 131 16.16 2.48 -4.69
CA SER A 131 16.41 3.89 -4.33
C SER A 131 16.66 4.72 -5.58
N TRP A 132 16.50 6.02 -5.47
CA TRP A 132 16.95 6.96 -6.49
C TRP A 132 18.49 7.01 -6.48
N ARG A 133 19.09 7.18 -7.66
CA ARG A 133 20.53 7.39 -7.81
C ARG A 133 20.78 8.72 -8.47
N LEU A 134 20.53 9.78 -7.71
CA LEU A 134 20.62 11.14 -8.17
C LEU A 134 22.09 11.62 -8.17
N VAL A 135 22.46 12.40 -9.18
CA VAL A 135 23.75 13.12 -9.19
C VAL A 135 23.75 14.25 -8.16
N GLY A 136 22.60 14.87 -7.91
CA GLY A 136 22.35 15.87 -6.87
C GLY A 136 21.35 15.39 -5.84
N THR A 137 20.64 16.32 -5.21
CA THR A 137 19.66 16.07 -4.14
C THR A 137 18.23 16.46 -4.53
N THR A 138 18.01 16.91 -5.77
CA THR A 138 16.74 17.46 -6.23
C THR A 138 15.92 16.40 -6.97
N LEU A 139 14.64 16.24 -6.57
CA LEU A 139 13.61 15.53 -7.31
C LEU A 139 12.57 16.51 -7.85
N ASN A 140 12.20 16.34 -9.12
CA ASN A 140 11.15 17.10 -9.76
C ASN A 140 9.82 16.36 -9.58
N VAL A 141 8.86 17.01 -8.94
CA VAL A 141 7.53 16.46 -8.65
C VAL A 141 6.49 17.23 -9.44
N ASN A 142 5.66 16.54 -10.22
CA ASN A 142 4.60 17.14 -11.00
C ASN A 142 3.23 16.67 -10.53
N VAL A 143 2.36 17.61 -10.18
CA VAL A 143 0.99 17.33 -9.74
C VAL A 143 0.03 17.55 -10.91
N LEU A 144 -0.54 16.47 -11.41
CA LEU A 144 -1.53 16.47 -12.48
C LEU A 144 -2.96 16.63 -11.93
N ASN A 145 -3.85 17.17 -12.74
CA ASN A 145 -5.26 17.35 -12.42
C ASN A 145 -5.52 18.27 -11.20
N ALA A 146 -4.54 19.11 -10.85
CA ALA A 146 -4.70 20.12 -9.79
C ALA A 146 -5.69 21.23 -10.16
N LYS A 147 -6.05 21.31 -11.46
CA LYS A 147 -6.98 22.31 -11.98
C LYS A 147 -8.39 22.07 -11.42
N GLY A 148 -8.85 23.01 -10.61
CA GLY A 148 -10.16 22.92 -9.92
C GLY A 148 -10.06 22.59 -8.44
N LEU A 149 -8.87 22.29 -7.91
CA LEU A 149 -8.65 22.28 -6.46
C LEU A 149 -8.51 23.70 -5.93
N SER A 150 -8.89 23.91 -4.67
CA SER A 150 -8.59 25.15 -3.95
C SER A 150 -7.08 25.31 -3.73
N GLU A 151 -6.60 26.54 -3.61
CA GLU A 151 -5.21 26.82 -3.29
C GLU A 151 -4.77 26.09 -2.00
N ASN A 152 -5.64 26.09 -0.98
CA ASN A 152 -5.39 25.40 0.28
C ASN A 152 -5.07 23.90 0.06
N ARG A 153 -5.81 23.22 -0.82
CA ARG A 153 -5.54 21.79 -1.10
C ARG A 153 -4.24 21.58 -1.87
N ILE A 154 -3.89 22.50 -2.75
CA ILE A 154 -2.59 22.48 -3.43
C ILE A 154 -1.46 22.67 -2.42
N ASP A 155 -1.65 23.55 -1.44
CA ASP A 155 -0.67 23.78 -0.37
C ASP A 155 -0.54 22.57 0.56
N VAL A 156 -1.64 21.86 0.87
CA VAL A 156 -1.58 20.57 1.60
C VAL A 156 -0.71 19.57 0.87
N ILE A 157 -0.88 19.43 -0.46
CA ILE A 157 -0.08 18.53 -1.29
C ILE A 157 1.39 18.94 -1.28
N LYS A 158 1.69 20.23 -1.46
CA LYS A 158 3.04 20.74 -1.42
C LYS A 158 3.66 20.52 -0.03
N ASN A 159 2.96 20.86 1.04
CA ASN A 159 3.45 20.76 2.40
C ASN A 159 3.78 19.32 2.81
N ALA A 160 2.98 18.34 2.39
CA ALA A 160 3.28 16.92 2.62
C ALA A 160 4.65 16.50 2.05
N ILE A 161 5.14 17.21 1.03
CA ILE A 161 6.43 16.95 0.37
C ILE A 161 7.51 17.90 0.87
N THR A 162 7.23 19.22 0.91
CA THR A 162 8.26 20.26 1.06
C THR A 162 8.37 20.86 2.45
N SER A 163 7.43 20.56 3.38
CA SER A 163 7.51 21.09 4.74
C SER A 163 8.77 20.56 5.45
N GLU A 164 9.43 21.49 6.16
CA GLU A 164 10.58 21.21 7.02
C GLU A 164 10.20 21.18 8.52
N GLU A 165 8.93 21.35 8.82
CA GLU A 165 8.43 21.41 10.19
C GLU A 165 8.53 20.03 10.87
N SER A 166 8.98 20.05 12.13
CA SER A 166 9.00 18.88 13.02
C SER A 166 8.10 19.09 14.22
N LEU A 167 7.55 18.00 14.73
CA LEU A 167 6.65 17.95 15.87
C LEU A 167 7.19 16.96 16.90
N GLU A 168 7.11 17.34 18.20
CA GLU A 168 7.36 16.42 19.30
C GLU A 168 6.02 15.85 19.78
N ILE A 169 5.84 14.54 19.65
CA ILE A 169 4.60 13.86 20.03
C ILE A 169 4.92 12.84 21.13
N ASP A 170 4.12 12.87 22.21
CA ASP A 170 4.13 11.79 23.21
C ASP A 170 3.44 10.55 22.63
N ASP A 171 4.23 9.66 22.08
CA ASP A 171 3.81 8.39 21.47
C ASP A 171 4.04 7.18 22.40
N SER A 172 4.29 7.42 23.67
CA SER A 172 4.59 6.39 24.68
C SER A 172 3.51 5.31 24.80
N LEU A 173 2.25 5.67 24.52
CA LEU A 173 1.13 4.73 24.53
C LEU A 173 1.11 3.84 23.29
N THR A 174 1.48 4.39 22.14
CA THR A 174 1.47 3.69 20.86
C THR A 174 2.68 2.76 20.74
N HIS A 175 3.85 3.25 21.13
CA HIS A 175 5.11 2.51 20.98
C HIS A 175 5.54 1.73 22.24
N LYS A 176 4.66 1.57 23.24
CA LYS A 176 4.94 0.85 24.49
C LYS A 176 6.21 1.32 25.21
N GLY A 177 6.62 2.56 24.96
CA GLY A 177 7.75 3.20 25.62
C GLY A 177 7.44 3.58 27.08
N PRO A 178 8.42 4.09 27.85
CA PRO A 178 8.18 4.68 29.16
C PRO A 178 7.23 5.87 29.03
N LYS A 179 6.27 6.03 29.94
CA LYS A 179 5.33 7.17 29.95
C LYS A 179 6.10 8.49 29.94
N GLY A 180 5.66 9.43 29.07
CA GLY A 180 6.26 10.75 28.92
C GLY A 180 7.49 10.78 28.02
N PHE A 181 7.72 9.73 27.23
CA PHE A 181 8.69 9.77 26.14
C PHE A 181 8.05 10.39 24.90
N SER A 182 8.69 11.40 24.32
CA SER A 182 8.28 11.99 23.05
C SER A 182 9.23 11.58 21.94
N SER A 183 8.70 11.43 20.75
CA SER A 183 9.46 11.20 19.53
C SER A 183 9.26 12.36 18.56
N THR A 184 10.29 12.60 17.73
CA THR A 184 10.25 13.65 16.71
C THR A 184 9.59 13.09 15.44
N TYR A 185 8.58 13.79 14.96
CA TYR A 185 7.87 13.52 13.73
C TYR A 185 7.99 14.72 12.77
N PHE A 186 7.84 14.46 11.46
CA PHE A 186 7.92 15.48 10.43
C PHE A 186 6.61 15.57 9.65
N THR A 187 6.20 16.81 9.34
CA THR A 187 4.97 17.09 8.57
C THR A 187 5.18 16.92 7.07
N GLY A 188 6.44 16.98 6.59
CA GLY A 188 6.80 16.82 5.19
C GLY A 188 8.12 16.08 4.99
N TRP A 189 8.28 15.48 3.83
CA TRP A 189 9.45 14.68 3.49
C TRP A 189 10.74 15.49 3.41
N ALA A 190 10.70 16.76 2.99
CA ALA A 190 11.90 17.61 2.94
C ALA A 190 12.58 17.72 4.33
N GLY A 191 11.80 18.00 5.38
CA GLY A 191 12.34 18.08 6.74
C GLY A 191 12.89 16.75 7.23
N ALA A 192 12.13 15.67 7.02
CA ALA A 192 12.53 14.32 7.39
C ALA A 192 13.85 13.91 6.72
N LEU A 193 13.99 14.16 5.42
CA LEU A 193 15.15 13.75 4.64
C LEU A 193 16.37 14.66 4.85
N LYS A 194 16.19 15.97 5.07
CA LYS A 194 17.29 16.87 5.47
C LYS A 194 17.91 16.45 6.80
N ASN A 195 17.08 16.06 7.76
CA ASN A 195 17.56 15.53 9.03
C ASN A 195 18.36 14.22 8.84
N THR A 196 17.93 13.37 7.91
CA THR A 196 18.57 12.08 7.61
C THR A 196 19.86 12.25 6.82
N ALA A 197 19.88 13.13 5.82
CA ALA A 197 21.02 13.39 4.93
C ALA A 197 22.23 14.07 5.62
N SER A 198 22.09 14.47 6.88
CA SER A 198 23.21 14.96 7.69
C SER A 198 24.31 13.90 7.92
N LYS A 199 24.04 12.63 7.59
CA LYS A 199 24.97 11.51 7.66
C LYS A 199 25.34 11.07 6.23
N ASP A 200 26.61 10.77 5.99
CA ASP A 200 27.06 10.27 4.69
C ASP A 200 26.36 8.96 4.33
N THR A 201 25.81 8.90 3.12
CA THR A 201 25.18 7.72 2.52
C THR A 201 25.84 7.36 1.20
N LEU A 202 25.72 6.10 0.76
CA LEU A 202 26.32 5.62 -0.49
C LEU A 202 25.72 6.33 -1.72
N TYR A 203 24.42 6.64 -1.67
CA TYR A 203 23.70 7.38 -2.70
C TYR A 203 23.12 8.65 -2.10
N ASN A 204 23.01 9.71 -2.89
CA ASN A 204 22.44 10.97 -2.44
C ASN A 204 20.95 10.79 -2.09
N ILE A 205 20.60 11.14 -0.86
CA ILE A 205 19.19 11.21 -0.44
C ILE A 205 18.58 12.48 -1.06
N PRO A 206 17.40 12.40 -1.71
CA PRO A 206 16.73 13.59 -2.22
C PRO A 206 16.23 14.44 -1.05
N THR A 207 16.74 15.66 -0.93
CA THR A 207 16.36 16.63 0.12
C THR A 207 15.64 17.85 -0.40
N ASP A 208 15.72 18.06 -1.72
CA ASP A 208 15.15 19.21 -2.39
C ASP A 208 14.08 18.76 -3.39
N PHE A 209 12.92 19.38 -3.32
CA PHE A 209 11.78 19.02 -4.16
C PHE A 209 11.30 20.23 -4.95
N ASN A 210 11.39 20.14 -6.28
CA ASN A 210 10.79 21.10 -7.19
C ASN A 210 9.37 20.67 -7.55
N VAL A 211 8.37 21.18 -6.83
CA VAL A 211 6.96 20.81 -7.01
C VAL A 211 6.28 21.78 -7.97
N ILE A 212 5.87 21.27 -9.12
CA ILE A 212 5.13 22.01 -10.15
C ILE A 212 3.73 21.42 -10.32
N THR A 213 2.84 22.22 -10.91
CA THR A 213 1.51 21.79 -11.34
C THR A 213 1.41 21.97 -12.84
N SER A 214 1.36 20.89 -13.59
CA SER A 214 1.21 20.94 -15.05
C SER A 214 0.33 19.78 -15.54
N ASN A 215 -0.03 19.80 -16.82
CA ASN A 215 -0.76 18.68 -17.44
C ASN A 215 0.17 17.79 -18.29
N GLY A 216 1.48 18.03 -18.23
CA GLY A 216 2.49 17.24 -18.93
C GLY A 216 2.97 16.06 -18.10
N GLY A 217 3.74 15.16 -18.71
CA GLY A 217 4.34 14.01 -18.05
C GLY A 217 5.77 14.26 -17.52
N GLU A 218 6.17 15.53 -17.42
CA GLU A 218 7.48 15.93 -16.90
C GLU A 218 7.58 15.69 -15.40
N GLY A 219 8.79 15.45 -14.92
CA GLY A 219 9.09 15.19 -13.52
C GLY A 219 9.54 13.76 -13.26
N ASP A 220 10.24 13.58 -12.16
CA ASP A 220 10.72 12.28 -11.67
C ASP A 220 9.59 11.54 -10.94
N VAL A 221 8.78 12.27 -10.19
CA VAL A 221 7.57 11.78 -9.52
C VAL A 221 6.34 12.48 -10.10
N ILE A 222 5.37 11.70 -10.56
CA ILE A 222 4.11 12.20 -11.11
C ILE A 222 2.99 11.87 -10.12
N ILE A 223 2.29 12.88 -9.63
CA ILE A 223 1.14 12.74 -8.73
C ILE A 223 -0.12 13.02 -9.52
N THR A 224 -0.99 12.04 -9.64
CA THR A 224 -2.30 12.17 -10.31
C THR A 224 -3.41 12.22 -9.27
N LEU A 225 -4.24 13.24 -9.34
CA LEU A 225 -5.40 13.42 -8.47
C LEU A 225 -6.65 12.96 -9.21
N SER A 226 -7.35 11.97 -8.66
CA SER A 226 -8.56 11.39 -9.25
C SER A 226 -9.77 11.63 -8.36
N ASN A 227 -10.87 12.11 -8.94
CA ASN A 227 -12.15 12.21 -8.26
C ASN A 227 -12.93 10.89 -8.29
N LEU A 228 -12.42 9.90 -9.03
CA LEU A 228 -13.02 8.57 -9.10
C LEU A 228 -12.49 7.72 -7.95
N ARG A 229 -13.35 6.84 -7.45
CA ARG A 229 -12.97 5.78 -6.51
C ARG A 229 -12.26 4.66 -7.27
N ASP A 230 -11.29 4.06 -6.61
CA ASP A 230 -10.69 2.83 -7.11
C ASP A 230 -11.65 1.64 -6.94
N GLY A 231 -11.69 0.74 -7.92
CA GLY A 231 -12.59 -0.41 -7.91
C GLY A 231 -12.32 -1.43 -6.81
N ASP A 232 -11.07 -1.50 -6.32
CA ASP A 232 -10.63 -2.39 -5.24
C ASP A 232 -10.65 -1.68 -3.86
N GLY A 233 -11.09 -0.41 -3.82
CA GLY A 233 -11.23 0.39 -2.61
C GLY A 233 -9.92 0.98 -2.09
N TYR A 234 -8.89 1.11 -2.93
CA TYR A 234 -7.66 1.83 -2.57
C TYR A 234 -7.90 3.34 -2.60
N THR A 235 -7.32 4.05 -1.63
CA THR A 235 -7.31 5.51 -1.58
C THR A 235 -6.03 6.11 -2.15
N GLY A 236 -4.93 5.35 -2.11
CA GLY A 236 -3.65 5.70 -2.69
C GLY A 236 -3.04 4.51 -3.44
N TYR A 237 -2.27 4.82 -4.46
CA TYR A 237 -1.52 3.84 -5.23
C TYR A 237 -0.23 4.44 -5.76
N THR A 238 0.89 3.80 -5.47
CA THR A 238 2.20 4.17 -6.02
C THR A 238 2.75 3.05 -6.90
N LYS A 239 3.19 3.43 -8.11
CA LYS A 239 3.92 2.58 -9.04
C LYS A 239 5.28 3.17 -9.33
N SER A 240 6.36 2.44 -9.05
CA SER A 240 7.72 2.83 -9.40
C SER A 240 8.24 2.00 -10.57
N VAL A 241 8.85 2.66 -11.55
CA VAL A 241 9.55 2.06 -12.68
C VAL A 241 11.03 2.07 -12.36
N VAL A 242 11.67 0.89 -12.48
CA VAL A 242 13.05 0.70 -12.07
C VAL A 242 13.93 0.08 -13.17
N ASP A 243 15.23 0.37 -13.12
CA ASP A 243 16.26 -0.38 -13.84
C ASP A 243 17.32 -0.88 -12.85
N GLY A 244 17.50 -2.20 -12.79
CA GLY A 244 18.35 -2.80 -11.77
C GLY A 244 17.91 -2.43 -10.35
N ASN A 245 18.74 -1.66 -9.64
CA ASN A 245 18.49 -1.18 -8.27
C ASN A 245 18.13 0.30 -8.20
N GLU A 246 17.84 0.92 -9.31
CA GLU A 246 17.57 2.35 -9.43
C GLU A 246 16.11 2.61 -9.76
N ILE A 247 15.49 3.56 -9.06
CA ILE A 247 14.19 4.13 -9.44
C ILE A 247 14.43 5.14 -10.55
N LEU A 248 13.76 4.96 -11.68
CA LEU A 248 13.82 5.89 -12.81
C LEU A 248 12.67 6.89 -12.81
N LYS A 249 11.50 6.46 -12.35
CA LYS A 249 10.29 7.28 -12.29
C LYS A 249 9.28 6.66 -11.35
N SER A 250 8.53 7.51 -10.65
CA SER A 250 7.42 7.07 -9.80
C SER A 250 6.12 7.76 -10.16
N PHE A 251 5.02 7.03 -10.07
CA PHE A 251 3.67 7.51 -10.33
C PHE A 251 2.82 7.26 -9.10
N ILE A 252 2.25 8.32 -8.56
CA ILE A 252 1.33 8.29 -7.43
C ILE A 252 -0.06 8.63 -7.94
N THR A 253 -1.07 7.87 -7.55
CA THR A 253 -2.47 8.21 -7.80
C THR A 253 -3.21 8.28 -6.47
N ILE A 254 -3.84 9.41 -6.20
CA ILE A 254 -4.74 9.59 -5.06
C ILE A 254 -6.17 9.55 -5.59
N TYR A 255 -6.99 8.66 -5.04
CA TYR A 255 -8.38 8.44 -5.47
C TYR A 255 -9.36 9.18 -4.57
N ASP A 256 -10.56 9.43 -5.11
CA ASP A 256 -11.70 10.04 -4.41
C ASP A 256 -11.37 11.39 -3.71
N VAL A 257 -10.47 12.18 -4.34
CA VAL A 257 -9.86 13.37 -3.75
C VAL A 257 -10.90 14.35 -3.22
N THR A 258 -12.05 14.49 -3.89
CA THR A 258 -13.12 15.42 -3.49
C THR A 258 -13.77 15.08 -2.14
N ASN A 259 -13.72 13.83 -1.72
CA ASN A 259 -14.32 13.34 -0.47
C ASN A 259 -13.31 13.24 0.68
N LEU A 260 -12.02 13.43 0.41
CA LEU A 260 -10.99 13.46 1.44
C LEU A 260 -10.95 14.82 2.15
N THR A 261 -10.76 14.82 3.46
CA THR A 261 -10.36 16.04 4.18
C THR A 261 -8.94 16.43 3.81
N ASP A 262 -8.52 17.67 4.13
CA ASP A 262 -7.16 18.13 3.89
C ASP A 262 -6.12 17.30 4.66
N GLU A 263 -6.44 16.91 5.89
CA GLU A 263 -5.59 16.05 6.71
C GLU A 263 -5.45 14.64 6.12
N GLN A 264 -6.56 14.04 5.69
CA GLN A 264 -6.56 12.73 5.02
C GLN A 264 -5.75 12.76 3.72
N LEU A 265 -5.95 13.79 2.89
CA LEU A 265 -5.19 13.98 1.65
C LEU A 265 -3.68 14.09 1.93
N GLY A 266 -3.29 14.92 2.90
CA GLY A 266 -1.90 15.10 3.29
C GLY A 266 -1.26 13.81 3.82
N THR A 267 -2.01 13.04 4.62
CA THR A 267 -1.54 11.76 5.19
C THR A 267 -1.36 10.70 4.12
N ILE A 268 -2.36 10.49 3.26
CA ILE A 268 -2.27 9.54 2.15
C ILE A 268 -1.10 9.92 1.24
N LEU A 269 -0.92 11.20 0.95
CA LEU A 269 0.20 11.64 0.10
C LEU A 269 1.56 11.42 0.76
N ARG A 270 1.72 11.65 2.07
CA ARG A 270 2.98 11.32 2.78
C ARG A 270 3.30 9.83 2.66
N HIS A 271 2.31 8.98 2.85
CA HIS A 271 2.46 7.53 2.70
C HIS A 271 2.89 7.15 1.28
N GLU A 272 2.14 7.58 0.26
CA GLU A 272 2.44 7.26 -1.14
C GLU A 272 3.79 7.84 -1.58
N PHE A 273 4.14 9.01 -1.08
CA PHE A 273 5.45 9.60 -1.38
C PHE A 273 6.60 8.82 -0.73
N GLY A 274 6.38 8.22 0.44
CA GLY A 274 7.32 7.25 1.04
C GLY A 274 7.61 6.07 0.10
N HIS A 275 6.59 5.53 -0.55
CA HIS A 275 6.77 4.50 -1.59
C HIS A 275 7.52 5.04 -2.80
N ALA A 276 7.25 6.27 -3.23
CA ALA A 276 7.98 6.90 -4.33
C ALA A 276 9.47 7.14 -4.01
N LEU A 277 9.82 7.28 -2.73
CA LEU A 277 11.21 7.34 -2.25
C LEU A 277 11.87 5.96 -2.13
N GLY A 278 11.10 4.88 -2.26
CA GLY A 278 11.58 3.50 -2.24
C GLY A 278 11.19 2.71 -0.99
N LEU A 279 10.46 3.29 -0.04
CA LEU A 279 9.97 2.57 1.13
C LEU A 279 8.87 1.58 0.76
N GLY A 280 8.82 0.46 1.45
CA GLY A 280 7.70 -0.43 1.41
C GLY A 280 6.74 -0.26 2.57
N HIS A 281 5.79 -1.20 2.68
CA HIS A 281 4.90 -1.22 3.81
C HIS A 281 5.62 -1.64 5.09
N SER A 282 5.32 -0.93 6.17
CA SER A 282 5.69 -1.30 7.53
C SER A 282 4.76 -2.40 8.07
N THR A 283 5.28 -3.25 8.94
CA THR A 283 4.47 -4.24 9.68
C THR A 283 3.86 -3.67 10.96
N ALA A 284 4.34 -2.50 11.42
CA ALA A 284 3.77 -1.77 12.55
C ALA A 284 2.47 -1.07 12.12
N PRO A 285 1.32 -1.43 12.68
CA PRO A 285 0.03 -0.89 12.22
C PRO A 285 -0.16 0.61 12.52
N GLU A 286 0.58 1.15 13.47
CA GLU A 286 0.58 2.56 13.85
C GLU A 286 1.54 3.42 13.03
N ASP A 287 2.38 2.80 12.20
CA ASP A 287 3.34 3.53 11.37
C ASP A 287 2.68 4.13 10.13
N LEU A 288 3.15 5.31 9.71
CA LEU A 288 2.67 5.97 8.48
C LEU A 288 2.71 5.03 7.27
N MET A 289 3.75 4.17 7.17
CA MET A 289 3.93 3.25 6.06
C MET A 289 3.18 1.93 6.21
N ALA A 290 2.27 1.80 7.17
CA ALA A 290 1.39 0.62 7.27
C ALA A 290 0.48 0.48 6.03
N PRO A 291 0.15 -0.74 5.55
CA PRO A 291 -0.69 -0.94 4.37
C PRO A 291 -2.14 -0.43 4.54
N ASN A 292 -2.57 -0.26 5.79
CA ASN A 292 -3.79 0.44 6.16
C ASN A 292 -3.38 1.60 7.06
N ILE A 293 -3.47 2.81 6.53
CA ILE A 293 -3.02 4.02 7.22
C ILE A 293 -3.98 4.32 8.36
N ASP A 294 -3.46 4.44 9.59
CA ASP A 294 -4.16 4.98 10.75
C ASP A 294 -3.94 6.49 10.83
N MET A 295 -4.99 7.24 11.12
CA MET A 295 -4.93 8.70 11.25
C MET A 295 -4.47 9.17 12.63
N THR A 296 -4.15 8.26 13.55
CA THR A 296 -3.73 8.61 14.93
C THR A 296 -2.40 9.34 14.95
N VAL A 297 -1.42 8.90 14.15
CA VAL A 297 -0.10 9.56 14.00
C VAL A 297 0.24 9.67 12.51
N PRO A 298 -0.33 10.66 11.79
CA PRO A 298 -0.24 10.76 10.33
C PRO A 298 1.05 11.42 9.85
N TYR A 299 2.15 11.29 10.58
CA TYR A 299 3.41 12.00 10.33
C TYR A 299 4.55 11.03 10.07
N ILE A 300 5.61 11.55 9.44
CA ILE A 300 6.82 10.79 9.12
C ILE A 300 7.63 10.60 10.40
N SER A 301 7.87 9.36 10.78
CA SER A 301 8.59 8.99 12.00
C SER A 301 10.10 8.91 11.79
N GLU A 302 10.87 8.88 12.89
CA GLU A 302 12.29 8.59 12.85
C GLU A 302 12.58 7.21 12.27
N CYS A 303 11.68 6.25 12.46
CA CYS A 303 11.79 4.93 11.84
C CYS A 303 11.77 5.02 10.31
N ASN A 304 10.84 5.79 9.73
CA ASN A 304 10.79 5.98 8.27
C ASN A 304 12.07 6.63 7.75
N THR A 305 12.62 7.61 8.47
CA THR A 305 13.87 8.29 8.06
C THR A 305 15.08 7.36 8.18
N ASN A 306 15.15 6.50 9.20
CA ASN A 306 16.19 5.49 9.34
C ASN A 306 16.11 4.45 8.22
N ALA A 307 14.90 4.02 7.85
CA ALA A 307 14.69 3.10 6.73
C ALA A 307 15.16 3.70 5.39
N ILE A 308 14.90 4.98 5.14
CA ILE A 308 15.44 5.70 3.98
C ILE A 308 16.98 5.69 4.01
N ARG A 309 17.59 6.04 5.14
CA ARG A 309 19.05 6.05 5.27
C ARG A 309 19.65 4.69 4.93
N ASP A 310 19.10 3.62 5.47
CA ASP A 310 19.60 2.27 5.25
C ASP A 310 19.45 1.88 3.78
N LEU A 311 18.31 2.19 3.16
CA LEU A 311 18.06 1.97 1.74
C LEU A 311 19.08 2.69 0.84
N TYR A 312 19.39 3.97 1.14
CA TYR A 312 20.35 4.77 0.38
C TYR A 312 21.81 4.44 0.72
N ASN A 313 22.06 3.66 1.75
CA ASN A 313 23.34 2.98 2.02
C ASN A 313 23.45 1.61 1.31
N GLY A 314 22.46 1.22 0.51
CA GLY A 314 22.44 -0.05 -0.20
C GLY A 314 22.12 -1.25 0.69
N ILE A 315 21.65 -1.03 1.91
CA ILE A 315 21.17 -2.09 2.81
C ILE A 315 19.79 -2.49 2.32
N GLN A 316 19.71 -3.68 1.70
CA GLN A 316 18.45 -4.25 1.25
C GLN A 316 17.88 -5.14 2.34
N GLY A 317 16.64 -4.92 2.75
CA GLY A 317 15.90 -5.96 3.45
C GLY A 317 15.22 -5.64 4.76
N SER A 318 15.25 -4.43 5.31
CA SER A 318 14.33 -4.12 6.39
C SER A 318 13.96 -2.64 6.39
N THR A 319 12.88 -2.35 5.75
CA THR A 319 12.18 -1.09 5.95
C THR A 319 11.19 -1.22 7.08
N VAL A 320 11.51 -2.05 8.03
CA VAL A 320 10.54 -2.47 9.00
C VAL A 320 10.73 -1.64 10.23
N CYS A 321 9.75 -0.77 10.45
CA CYS A 321 9.51 -0.20 11.76
C CYS A 321 8.86 -1.28 12.63
N GLU A 322 9.53 -2.43 12.76
CA GLU A 322 9.14 -3.44 13.72
C GLU A 322 9.54 -2.99 15.12
N LYS A 323 8.57 -2.97 16.00
CA LYS A 323 8.80 -2.89 17.43
C LYS A 323 8.26 -4.13 18.12
#